data_2f5b4875cd35f5bfb7a18c7c6d51464a
#
_entry.id   2f5b4875cd35f5bfb7a18c7c6d51464a
#
_cell.length_a   1.000
_cell.length_b   1.000
_cell.length_c   1.000
_cell.angle_alpha   90.00
_cell.angle_beta   90.00
_cell.angle_gamma   90.00
#
_symmetry.space_group_name_H-M   'P 1'
#
loop_
_entity.id
_entity.type
_entity.pdbx_description
1 polymer ?
#
loop_
_entity_poly.entity_id
_entity_poly.type
_entity_poly.pdbx_seq_one_letter_code
_entity_poly.pdbx_strand_id
1 'polypeptide(L)'
;MPRAADVSRISRLFPQGAAPPAWLVVALACAGQFLVVLDVSVVNVALPSMRTDLGMSAPGLQWVVNAYAIAFAGFMLLGGRAGDLYGRKRMFLVGLALFTLASLCGGLAQDGWQLLLARAVQGLGAAVLAPSTLTIVTSSVAEGAARARAIATWTAVGAGGGAAGGLVGGVLVDTLSWRWVLLINVPVGAVVLLSSLRWLPESRAGDRRRLDLPGAVLVTAGLGVLAYGISQTEAEGWTAAATLVPLAAGLALIALFLVVEARTAAPLMPLGLFRARAVSSANAAMFLSGSAMFCMWFFMTLYAQNVLGYTPLEAGLALVPSSLAVLLGSKSAPRFMPVLGARNVAVIGTLLAAVGFGWQSLMTARGDYLTEIMFPGILMMLGAGLTATPLAALATSGAAPGEAGLVSGLINTSRTMGGSLGLAVMSTIAAARTARAVGGGGGTPVALTEGYALAFRTGAGVLLGGVVLMVVWLPWGKGAGPAVARVSGVSASADGDVVVDVVDVVDVVDAEDAEGAEGAGPAVASDGAAATRFEK
;
A
#
# COMPACT_ATOMS: atom_id res chain seq x y z
N MET A 1 -23.17 -25.87 13.50
CA MET A 1 -23.94 -25.03 12.57
C MET A 1 -25.01 -24.28 13.36
N PRO A 2 -24.90 -22.98 13.61
CA PRO A 2 -25.99 -22.21 14.19
C PRO A 2 -27.03 -21.90 13.10
N ARG A 3 -28.28 -22.07 13.45
CA ARG A 3 -29.44 -22.01 12.57
C ARG A 3 -29.64 -20.63 11.95
N ALA A 4 -30.04 -20.61 10.67
CA ALA A 4 -30.37 -19.43 9.87
C ALA A 4 -31.50 -18.51 10.44
N ALA A 5 -32.12 -18.91 11.54
CA ALA A 5 -33.22 -18.20 12.21
C ALA A 5 -32.78 -16.96 13.00
N ASP A 6 -31.53 -16.84 13.46
CA ASP A 6 -31.12 -15.72 14.31
C ASP A 6 -30.71 -14.47 13.51
N VAL A 7 -30.29 -14.64 12.26
CA VAL A 7 -29.90 -13.48 11.40
C VAL A 7 -31.13 -12.71 10.92
N SER A 8 -32.29 -13.37 10.84
CA SER A 8 -33.56 -12.74 10.44
C SER A 8 -34.20 -11.84 11.52
N ARG A 9 -33.80 -12.00 12.78
CA ARG A 9 -34.31 -11.15 13.90
C ARG A 9 -33.65 -9.78 13.94
N ILE A 10 -32.35 -9.70 13.59
CA ILE A 10 -31.62 -8.41 13.56
C ILE A 10 -32.09 -7.54 12.39
N SER A 11 -32.47 -8.15 11.26
CA SER A 11 -32.97 -7.40 10.09
C SER A 11 -34.36 -6.77 10.30
N ARG A 12 -35.13 -7.23 11.29
CA ARG A 12 -36.47 -6.70 11.59
C ARG A 12 -36.47 -5.47 12.53
N LEU A 13 -35.35 -5.15 13.13
CA LEU A 13 -35.22 -3.98 14.01
C LEU A 13 -35.12 -2.65 13.25
N PHE A 14 -34.95 -2.70 11.90
CA PHE A 14 -34.83 -1.49 11.09
C PHE A 14 -35.73 -1.60 9.85
N PRO A 15 -36.73 -0.74 9.68
CA PRO A 15 -37.58 -0.75 8.48
C PRO A 15 -36.74 -0.51 7.23
N GLN A 16 -36.92 -1.37 6.23
CA GLN A 16 -36.28 -1.23 4.90
C GLN A 16 -36.98 -0.08 4.16
N GLY A 17 -36.52 1.13 4.39
CA GLY A 17 -36.87 2.31 3.59
C GLY A 17 -35.83 2.52 2.49
N ALA A 18 -36.20 3.30 1.45
CA ALA A 18 -35.51 3.62 0.22
C ALA A 18 -33.99 3.33 0.16
N ALA A 19 -33.50 2.81 -0.99
CA ALA A 19 -32.08 2.53 -1.19
C ALA A 19 -31.21 3.74 -0.78
N PRO A 20 -30.14 3.53 -0.01
CA PRO A 20 -29.32 4.64 0.47
C PRO A 20 -28.73 5.40 -0.72
N PRO A 21 -28.63 6.73 -0.66
CA PRO A 21 -28.04 7.51 -1.73
C PRO A 21 -26.57 7.13 -1.92
N ALA A 22 -26.13 7.00 -3.17
CA ALA A 22 -24.78 6.54 -3.52
C ALA A 22 -23.66 7.35 -2.82
N TRP A 23 -23.86 8.67 -2.62
CA TRP A 23 -22.90 9.52 -1.93
C TRP A 23 -22.65 9.08 -0.48
N LEU A 24 -23.68 8.59 0.24
CA LEU A 24 -23.56 8.12 1.63
C LEU A 24 -22.75 6.83 1.70
N VAL A 25 -23.00 5.91 0.75
CA VAL A 25 -22.22 4.65 0.66
C VAL A 25 -20.75 4.95 0.38
N VAL A 26 -20.47 5.87 -0.55
CA VAL A 26 -19.10 6.34 -0.84
C VAL A 26 -18.48 7.01 0.38
N ALA A 27 -19.22 7.86 1.09
CA ALA A 27 -18.72 8.53 2.31
C ALA A 27 -18.35 7.54 3.41
N LEU A 28 -19.15 6.50 3.66
CA LEU A 28 -18.84 5.45 4.64
C LEU A 28 -17.61 4.64 4.26
N ALA A 29 -17.46 4.28 2.98
CA ALA A 29 -16.28 3.61 2.48
C ALA A 29 -15.03 4.50 2.61
N CYS A 30 -15.14 5.78 2.26
CA CYS A 30 -14.08 6.77 2.44
C CYS A 30 -13.68 6.94 3.91
N ALA A 31 -14.64 6.94 4.84
CA ALA A 31 -14.37 7.02 6.29
C ALA A 31 -13.57 5.79 6.79
N GLY A 32 -13.91 4.59 6.32
CA GLY A 32 -13.12 3.38 6.62
C GLY A 32 -11.69 3.47 6.08
N GLN A 33 -11.50 3.95 4.86
CA GLN A 33 -10.18 4.16 4.27
C GLN A 33 -9.38 5.23 5.01
N PHE A 34 -10.04 6.33 5.39
CA PHE A 34 -9.42 7.40 6.16
C PHE A 34 -8.87 6.90 7.49
N LEU A 35 -9.67 6.09 8.24
CA LEU A 35 -9.23 5.51 9.52
C LEU A 35 -7.96 4.66 9.35
N VAL A 36 -7.91 3.78 8.33
CA VAL A 36 -6.74 2.93 8.08
C VAL A 36 -5.48 3.75 7.78
N VAL A 37 -5.60 4.80 6.96
CA VAL A 37 -4.44 5.60 6.57
C VAL A 37 -4.03 6.58 7.66
N LEU A 38 -5.01 7.18 8.34
CA LEU A 38 -4.78 8.05 9.48
C LEU A 38 -4.00 7.33 10.58
N ASP A 39 -4.42 6.12 10.96
CA ASP A 39 -3.79 5.33 12.01
C ASP A 39 -2.30 5.09 11.75
N VAL A 40 -1.93 4.72 10.52
CA VAL A 40 -0.52 4.54 10.15
C VAL A 40 0.29 5.82 10.34
N SER A 41 -0.27 6.97 10.00
CA SER A 41 0.43 8.25 10.08
C SER A 41 0.52 8.79 11.50
N VAL A 42 -0.59 8.72 12.27
CA VAL A 42 -0.68 9.22 13.65
C VAL A 42 0.28 8.47 14.58
N VAL A 43 0.39 7.13 14.43
CA VAL A 43 1.26 6.30 15.28
C VAL A 43 2.72 6.68 15.16
N ASN A 44 3.20 7.05 13.95
CA ASN A 44 4.60 7.44 13.77
C ASN A 44 5.02 8.62 14.67
N VAL A 45 4.14 9.63 14.82
CA VAL A 45 4.41 10.80 15.67
C VAL A 45 4.46 10.44 17.15
N ALA A 46 3.70 9.42 17.58
CA ALA A 46 3.59 8.98 18.96
C ALA A 46 4.72 8.03 19.41
N LEU A 47 5.53 7.51 18.48
CA LEU A 47 6.55 6.50 18.79
C LEU A 47 7.51 6.86 19.93
N PRO A 48 8.10 8.08 19.99
CA PRO A 48 8.99 8.42 21.11
C PRO A 48 8.28 8.41 22.46
N SER A 49 7.04 8.92 22.52
CA SER A 49 6.22 8.95 23.74
C SER A 49 5.84 7.53 24.20
N MET A 50 5.49 6.63 23.24
CA MET A 50 5.24 5.20 23.52
C MET A 50 6.48 4.52 24.10
N ARG A 51 7.65 4.81 23.53
CA ARG A 51 8.93 4.25 24.02
C ARG A 51 9.18 4.62 25.48
N THR A 52 9.02 5.89 25.81
CA THR A 52 9.30 6.40 27.16
C THR A 52 8.30 5.84 28.16
N ASP A 53 7.00 5.84 27.85
CA ASP A 53 5.94 5.44 28.76
C ASP A 53 5.91 3.91 29.01
N LEU A 54 6.15 3.10 27.98
CA LEU A 54 6.14 1.64 28.07
C LEU A 54 7.53 1.02 28.27
N GLY A 55 8.59 1.82 28.43
CA GLY A 55 9.96 1.35 28.63
C GLY A 55 10.51 0.49 27.46
N MET A 56 10.08 0.76 26.22
CA MET A 56 10.43 -0.08 25.08
C MET A 56 11.86 0.16 24.60
N SER A 57 12.53 -0.93 24.18
CA SER A 57 13.83 -0.85 23.50
C SER A 57 13.69 -0.24 22.09
N ALA A 58 14.79 0.17 21.47
CA ALA A 58 14.77 0.67 20.09
C ALA A 58 14.25 -0.38 19.08
N PRO A 59 14.65 -1.67 19.13
CA PRO A 59 14.01 -2.72 18.32
C PRO A 59 12.53 -2.91 18.65
N GLY A 60 12.13 -2.81 19.92
CA GLY A 60 10.72 -2.88 20.34
C GLY A 60 9.88 -1.80 19.70
N LEU A 61 10.41 -0.58 19.56
CA LEU A 61 9.72 0.55 18.96
C LEU A 61 9.40 0.34 17.48
N GLN A 62 10.33 -0.20 16.69
CA GLN A 62 10.06 -0.52 15.27
C GLN A 62 8.95 -1.57 15.12
N TRP A 63 8.81 -2.49 16.10
CA TRP A 63 7.76 -3.51 16.08
C TRP A 63 6.35 -2.92 16.22
N VAL A 64 6.18 -1.72 16.80
CA VAL A 64 4.89 -1.03 16.82
C VAL A 64 4.37 -0.77 15.40
N VAL A 65 5.27 -0.44 14.46
CA VAL A 65 4.95 -0.25 13.05
C VAL A 65 4.90 -1.58 12.31
N ASN A 66 5.91 -2.45 12.52
CA ASN A 66 6.05 -3.70 11.79
C ASN A 66 4.95 -4.72 12.10
N ALA A 67 4.50 -4.86 13.35
CA ALA A 67 3.44 -5.79 13.72
C ALA A 67 2.15 -5.52 12.93
N TYR A 68 1.78 -4.25 12.81
CA TYR A 68 0.65 -3.81 11.98
C TYR A 68 0.92 -4.08 10.50
N ALA A 69 2.05 -3.62 9.97
CA ALA A 69 2.35 -3.64 8.55
C ALA A 69 2.47 -5.08 7.98
N ILE A 70 3.10 -5.99 8.74
CA ILE A 70 3.25 -7.41 8.37
C ILE A 70 1.88 -8.10 8.38
N ALA A 71 1.08 -7.91 9.43
CA ALA A 71 -0.27 -8.47 9.49
C ALA A 71 -1.17 -7.91 8.37
N PHE A 72 -1.10 -6.61 8.12
CA PHE A 72 -1.82 -5.94 7.04
C PHE A 72 -1.42 -6.51 5.67
N ALA A 73 -0.13 -6.56 5.35
CA ALA A 73 0.35 -7.00 4.05
C ALA A 73 0.06 -8.49 3.80
N GLY A 74 0.27 -9.34 4.79
CA GLY A 74 0.10 -10.79 4.67
C GLY A 74 -1.36 -11.21 4.48
N PHE A 75 -2.30 -10.52 5.12
CA PHE A 75 -3.73 -10.83 5.03
C PHE A 75 -4.52 -9.96 4.04
N MET A 76 -3.90 -8.96 3.41
CA MET A 76 -4.59 -8.02 2.53
C MET A 76 -5.27 -8.69 1.32
N LEU A 77 -4.57 -9.61 0.65
CA LEU A 77 -5.13 -10.35 -0.48
C LEU A 77 -6.26 -11.28 -0.06
N LEU A 78 -6.12 -11.92 1.10
CA LEU A 78 -7.15 -12.76 1.69
C LEU A 78 -8.39 -11.94 2.08
N GLY A 79 -8.19 -10.76 2.67
CA GLY A 79 -9.26 -9.82 3.04
C GLY A 79 -10.08 -9.34 1.84
N GLY A 80 -9.40 -9.01 0.74
CA GLY A 80 -10.06 -8.67 -0.53
C GLY A 80 -10.95 -9.81 -1.04
N ARG A 81 -10.41 -11.03 -1.07
CA ARG A 81 -11.13 -12.23 -1.51
C ARG A 81 -12.28 -12.61 -0.58
N ALA A 82 -12.10 -12.42 0.74
CA ALA A 82 -13.16 -12.64 1.72
C ALA A 82 -14.38 -11.73 1.48
N GLY A 83 -14.15 -10.48 1.04
CA GLY A 83 -15.21 -9.55 0.66
C GLY A 83 -16.07 -10.07 -0.51
N ASP A 84 -15.45 -10.66 -1.51
CA ASP A 84 -16.15 -11.23 -2.66
C ASP A 84 -16.95 -12.49 -2.29
N LEU A 85 -16.43 -13.34 -1.39
CA LEU A 85 -17.06 -14.60 -0.99
C LEU A 85 -18.17 -14.43 0.07
N TYR A 86 -17.88 -13.68 1.14
CA TYR A 86 -18.78 -13.59 2.30
C TYR A 86 -19.67 -12.37 2.29
N GLY A 87 -19.42 -11.43 1.37
CA GLY A 87 -20.15 -10.19 1.23
C GLY A 87 -19.35 -8.96 1.66
N ARG A 88 -19.38 -7.94 0.83
CA ARG A 88 -18.55 -6.74 0.98
C ARG A 88 -18.92 -5.93 2.22
N LYS A 89 -20.21 -5.75 2.50
CA LYS A 89 -20.68 -5.10 3.73
C LYS A 89 -20.24 -5.88 4.97
N ARG A 90 -20.41 -7.20 4.97
CA ARG A 90 -20.04 -8.03 6.13
C ARG A 90 -18.55 -7.92 6.43
N MET A 91 -17.70 -8.03 5.41
CA MET A 91 -16.26 -7.94 5.61
C MET A 91 -15.82 -6.52 6.00
N PHE A 92 -16.44 -5.49 5.46
CA PHE A 92 -16.24 -4.12 5.93
C PHE A 92 -16.56 -3.97 7.42
N LEU A 93 -17.71 -4.48 7.88
CA LEU A 93 -18.11 -4.41 9.29
C LEU A 93 -17.18 -5.22 10.20
N VAL A 94 -16.79 -6.43 9.79
CA VAL A 94 -15.85 -7.28 10.54
C VAL A 94 -14.48 -6.61 10.62
N GLY A 95 -13.94 -6.13 9.51
CA GLY A 95 -12.65 -5.44 9.47
C GLY A 95 -12.66 -4.17 10.33
N LEU A 96 -13.70 -3.35 10.22
CA LEU A 96 -13.86 -2.13 11.01
C LEU A 96 -14.03 -2.42 12.51
N ALA A 97 -14.83 -3.42 12.89
CA ALA A 97 -15.01 -3.81 14.28
C ALA A 97 -13.67 -4.32 14.87
N LEU A 98 -12.98 -5.20 14.15
CA LEU A 98 -11.68 -5.73 14.59
C LEU A 98 -10.65 -4.62 14.74
N PHE A 99 -10.56 -3.72 13.76
CA PHE A 99 -9.67 -2.55 13.76
C PHE A 99 -9.97 -1.64 14.97
N THR A 100 -11.24 -1.32 15.22
CA THR A 100 -11.69 -0.42 16.29
C THR A 100 -11.46 -1.03 17.68
N LEU A 101 -11.77 -2.33 17.86
CA LEU A 101 -11.53 -3.03 19.12
C LEU A 101 -10.04 -3.19 19.41
N ALA A 102 -9.24 -3.50 18.40
CA ALA A 102 -7.79 -3.57 18.56
C ALA A 102 -7.19 -2.19 18.90
N SER A 103 -7.71 -1.11 18.30
CA SER A 103 -7.34 0.26 18.65
C SER A 103 -7.68 0.59 20.11
N LEU A 104 -8.84 0.16 20.61
CA LEU A 104 -9.21 0.32 22.02
C LEU A 104 -8.23 -0.42 22.93
N CYS A 105 -7.94 -1.70 22.64
CA CYS A 105 -6.98 -2.49 23.41
C CYS A 105 -5.58 -1.86 23.40
N GLY A 106 -5.12 -1.38 22.23
CA GLY A 106 -3.81 -0.72 22.11
C GLY A 106 -3.72 0.60 22.86
N GLY A 107 -4.81 1.40 22.88
CA GLY A 107 -4.89 2.63 23.66
C GLY A 107 -4.92 2.40 25.17
N LEU A 108 -5.33 1.21 25.62
CA LEU A 108 -5.36 0.80 27.03
C LEU A 108 -4.13 -0.03 27.45
N ALA A 109 -3.17 -0.25 26.54
CA ALA A 109 -1.99 -1.06 26.82
C ALA A 109 -1.14 -0.47 27.97
N GLN A 110 -0.71 -1.35 28.87
CA GLN A 110 0.17 -1.02 30.01
C GLN A 110 1.61 -1.48 29.74
N ASP A 111 1.79 -2.46 28.86
CA ASP A 111 3.07 -3.05 28.51
C ASP A 111 3.29 -3.02 26.99
N GLY A 112 4.55 -3.00 26.55
CA GLY A 112 4.91 -3.02 25.15
C GLY A 112 4.35 -4.20 24.36
N TRP A 113 4.34 -5.42 24.95
CA TRP A 113 3.81 -6.62 24.29
C TRP A 113 2.30 -6.53 24.03
N GLN A 114 1.52 -5.88 24.92
CA GLN A 114 0.08 -5.67 24.73
C GLN A 114 -0.16 -4.74 23.54
N LEU A 115 0.63 -3.65 23.45
CA LEU A 115 0.57 -2.74 22.31
C LEU A 115 0.93 -3.47 21.00
N LEU A 116 1.99 -4.29 20.99
CA LEU A 116 2.39 -5.03 19.78
C LEU A 116 1.31 -6.01 19.33
N LEU A 117 0.69 -6.74 20.26
CA LEU A 117 -0.42 -7.65 19.96
C LEU A 117 -1.62 -6.89 19.40
N ALA A 118 -1.99 -5.78 20.02
CA ALA A 118 -3.06 -4.92 19.53
C ALA A 118 -2.76 -4.40 18.11
N ARG A 119 -1.53 -3.98 17.84
CA ARG A 119 -1.09 -3.55 16.49
C ARG A 119 -1.20 -4.67 15.46
N ALA A 120 -0.80 -5.89 15.80
CA ALA A 120 -0.94 -7.05 14.91
C ALA A 120 -2.42 -7.33 14.57
N VAL A 121 -3.29 -7.36 15.59
CA VAL A 121 -4.74 -7.57 15.39
C VAL A 121 -5.38 -6.41 14.64
N GLN A 122 -4.94 -5.17 14.88
CA GLN A 122 -5.39 -3.99 14.15
C GLN A 122 -4.98 -4.06 12.65
N GLY A 123 -3.77 -4.55 12.36
CA GLY A 123 -3.30 -4.84 11.01
C GLY A 123 -4.18 -5.87 10.28
N LEU A 124 -4.62 -6.93 10.97
CA LEU A 124 -5.59 -7.90 10.43
C LEU A 124 -6.94 -7.23 10.12
N GLY A 125 -7.44 -6.39 11.03
CA GLY A 125 -8.65 -5.61 10.80
C GLY A 125 -8.55 -4.71 9.57
N ALA A 126 -7.45 -3.99 9.44
CA ALA A 126 -7.14 -3.14 8.30
C ALA A 126 -7.02 -3.93 6.98
N ALA A 127 -6.43 -5.13 7.02
CA ALA A 127 -6.27 -6.00 5.85
C ALA A 127 -7.61 -6.44 5.25
N VAL A 128 -8.65 -6.57 6.07
CA VAL A 128 -10.01 -6.85 5.63
C VAL A 128 -10.77 -5.57 5.24
N LEU A 129 -10.57 -4.50 6.00
CA LEU A 129 -11.26 -3.23 5.83
C LEU A 129 -10.86 -2.51 4.55
N ALA A 130 -9.56 -2.30 4.30
CA ALA A 130 -9.06 -1.48 3.20
C ALA A 130 -9.53 -1.97 1.81
N PRO A 131 -9.37 -3.23 1.39
CA PRO A 131 -9.89 -3.69 0.11
C PRO A 131 -11.42 -3.64 0.03
N SER A 132 -12.13 -3.86 1.16
CA SER A 132 -13.59 -3.76 1.21
C SER A 132 -14.09 -2.34 0.91
N THR A 133 -13.36 -1.30 1.33
CA THR A 133 -13.74 0.10 1.05
C THR A 133 -13.76 0.39 -0.45
N LEU A 134 -12.72 -0.02 -1.18
CA LEU A 134 -12.63 0.21 -2.61
C LEU A 134 -13.69 -0.61 -3.39
N THR A 135 -13.89 -1.86 -3.01
CA THR A 135 -14.89 -2.72 -3.67
C THR A 135 -16.32 -2.23 -3.44
N ILE A 136 -16.62 -1.66 -2.27
CA ILE A 136 -17.91 -1.00 -2.00
C ILE A 136 -18.08 0.22 -2.91
N VAL A 137 -17.08 1.09 -3.04
CA VAL A 137 -17.14 2.27 -3.93
C VAL A 137 -17.40 1.85 -5.36
N THR A 138 -16.63 0.87 -5.89
CA THR A 138 -16.73 0.44 -7.28
C THR A 138 -18.03 -0.30 -7.60
N SER A 139 -18.62 -1.00 -6.65
CA SER A 139 -19.88 -1.73 -6.84
C SER A 139 -21.15 -0.89 -6.63
N SER A 140 -21.03 0.24 -5.91
CA SER A 140 -22.20 1.08 -5.57
C SER A 140 -22.43 2.22 -6.55
N VAL A 141 -21.50 2.47 -7.47
CA VAL A 141 -21.58 3.57 -8.44
C VAL A 141 -21.49 3.01 -9.85
N ALA A 142 -22.41 3.48 -10.72
CA ALA A 142 -22.45 3.08 -12.13
C ALA A 142 -21.13 3.40 -12.85
N GLU A 143 -20.80 2.58 -13.84
CA GLU A 143 -19.59 2.75 -14.65
C GLU A 143 -19.54 4.10 -15.38
N GLY A 144 -18.33 4.56 -15.66
CA GLY A 144 -18.10 5.84 -16.33
C GLY A 144 -17.63 6.95 -15.38
N ALA A 145 -17.93 8.20 -15.72
CA ALA A 145 -17.43 9.39 -15.03
C ALA A 145 -17.82 9.47 -13.54
N ALA A 146 -18.98 8.90 -13.16
CA ALA A 146 -19.42 8.87 -11.76
C ALA A 146 -18.52 7.97 -10.91
N ARG A 147 -18.21 6.75 -11.37
CA ARG A 147 -17.30 5.81 -10.69
C ARG A 147 -15.88 6.37 -10.62
N ALA A 148 -15.40 6.99 -11.70
CA ALA A 148 -14.08 7.63 -11.70
C ALA A 148 -13.97 8.74 -10.64
N ARG A 149 -15.01 9.58 -10.49
CA ARG A 149 -15.08 10.60 -9.44
C ARG A 149 -15.11 10.00 -8.03
N ALA A 150 -15.87 8.93 -7.82
CA ALA A 150 -15.96 8.26 -6.52
C ALA A 150 -14.60 7.65 -6.11
N ILE A 151 -13.88 7.00 -7.04
CA ILE A 151 -12.52 6.47 -6.82
C ILE A 151 -11.54 7.61 -6.55
N ALA A 152 -11.63 8.71 -7.29
CA ALA A 152 -10.77 9.88 -7.06
C ALA A 152 -11.01 10.49 -5.66
N THR A 153 -12.27 10.56 -5.21
CA THR A 153 -12.61 10.99 -3.85
C THR A 153 -12.05 10.05 -2.79
N TRP A 154 -12.22 8.73 -2.96
CA TRP A 154 -11.67 7.71 -2.07
C TRP A 154 -10.13 7.82 -1.96
N THR A 155 -9.43 7.99 -3.10
CA THR A 155 -7.98 8.19 -3.12
C THR A 155 -7.58 9.49 -2.41
N ALA A 156 -8.31 10.58 -2.66
CA ALA A 156 -8.02 11.89 -2.05
C ALA A 156 -8.22 11.86 -0.53
N VAL A 157 -9.26 11.16 -0.05
CA VAL A 157 -9.54 11.02 1.39
C VAL A 157 -8.46 10.15 2.06
N GLY A 158 -8.03 9.06 1.40
CA GLY A 158 -6.92 8.26 1.92
C GLY A 158 -5.64 9.09 2.03
N ALA A 159 -5.30 9.84 1.00
CA ALA A 159 -4.13 10.70 1.03
C ALA A 159 -4.24 11.82 2.08
N GLY A 160 -5.45 12.38 2.26
CA GLY A 160 -5.77 13.35 3.31
C GLY A 160 -5.58 12.79 4.71
N GLY A 161 -5.93 11.50 4.93
CA GLY A 161 -5.67 10.79 6.18
C GLY A 161 -4.18 10.73 6.51
N GLY A 162 -3.35 10.43 5.51
CA GLY A 162 -1.89 10.44 5.68
C GLY A 162 -1.32 11.81 6.03
N ALA A 163 -1.79 12.86 5.36
CA ALA A 163 -1.37 14.22 5.64
C ALA A 163 -1.87 14.76 6.99
N ALA A 164 -3.13 14.44 7.34
CA ALA A 164 -3.74 14.85 8.61
C ALA A 164 -3.14 14.14 9.81
N GLY A 165 -2.64 12.91 9.63
CA GLY A 165 -2.17 12.08 10.73
C GLY A 165 -1.01 12.70 11.50
N GLY A 166 -0.07 13.34 10.82
CA GLY A 166 1.02 14.06 11.47
C GLY A 166 0.51 15.17 12.40
N LEU A 167 -0.40 16.01 11.89
CA LEU A 167 -1.01 17.08 12.65
C LEU A 167 -1.89 16.57 13.80
N VAL A 168 -2.82 15.67 13.49
CA VAL A 168 -3.75 15.11 14.47
C VAL A 168 -2.98 14.37 15.56
N GLY A 169 -1.98 13.55 15.17
CA GLY A 169 -1.13 12.81 16.10
C GLY A 169 -0.36 13.76 17.02
N GLY A 170 0.25 14.80 16.45
CA GLY A 170 0.97 15.81 17.21
C GLY A 170 0.10 16.45 18.26
N VAL A 171 -1.09 16.97 17.87
CA VAL A 171 -2.05 17.58 18.80
C VAL A 171 -2.44 16.60 19.90
N LEU A 172 -2.81 15.36 19.56
CA LEU A 172 -3.26 14.37 20.53
C LEU A 172 -2.16 14.01 21.54
N VAL A 173 -0.92 13.85 21.08
CA VAL A 173 0.21 13.49 21.94
C VAL A 173 0.57 14.64 22.87
N ASP A 174 0.62 15.89 22.36
CA ASP A 174 0.99 17.07 23.15
C ASP A 174 -0.07 17.47 24.17
N THR A 175 -1.37 17.39 23.80
CA THR A 175 -2.47 17.89 24.65
C THR A 175 -3.07 16.84 25.59
N LEU A 176 -3.01 15.57 25.20
CA LEU A 176 -3.65 14.48 25.95
C LEU A 176 -2.62 13.39 26.34
N SER A 177 -2.36 12.46 25.46
CA SER A 177 -1.31 11.44 25.58
C SER A 177 -1.19 10.64 24.27
N TRP A 178 -0.10 9.87 24.10
CA TRP A 178 0.06 8.96 22.97
C TRP A 178 -1.08 7.93 22.85
N ARG A 179 -1.75 7.59 23.95
CA ARG A 179 -2.86 6.63 23.95
C ARG A 179 -4.03 7.08 23.07
N TRP A 180 -4.24 8.40 22.99
CA TRP A 180 -5.31 8.98 22.20
C TRP A 180 -5.10 8.83 20.69
N VAL A 181 -3.87 8.58 20.21
CA VAL A 181 -3.65 8.31 18.79
C VAL A 181 -4.31 6.99 18.34
N LEU A 182 -4.48 6.05 19.27
CA LEU A 182 -5.26 4.82 19.06
C LEU A 182 -6.72 5.01 19.45
N LEU A 183 -7.00 5.61 20.60
CA LEU A 183 -8.36 5.80 21.11
C LEU A 183 -9.25 6.66 20.21
N ILE A 184 -8.70 7.59 19.42
CA ILE A 184 -9.48 8.40 18.46
C ILE A 184 -10.19 7.53 17.41
N ASN A 185 -9.64 6.37 17.08
CA ASN A 185 -10.26 5.43 16.15
C ASN A 185 -11.55 4.81 16.75
N VAL A 186 -11.72 4.81 18.06
CA VAL A 186 -12.86 4.18 18.73
C VAL A 186 -14.17 4.93 18.48
N PRO A 187 -14.30 6.23 18.81
CA PRO A 187 -15.54 6.96 18.54
C PRO A 187 -15.83 7.07 17.04
N VAL A 188 -14.81 7.33 16.22
CA VAL A 188 -14.99 7.44 14.76
C VAL A 188 -15.39 6.08 14.17
N GLY A 189 -14.69 5.01 14.55
CA GLY A 189 -15.00 3.64 14.13
C GLY A 189 -16.38 3.19 14.56
N ALA A 190 -16.81 3.50 15.79
CA ALA A 190 -18.16 3.19 16.28
C ALA A 190 -19.25 3.92 15.46
N VAL A 191 -19.08 5.21 15.16
CA VAL A 191 -20.02 5.98 14.32
C VAL A 191 -20.09 5.39 12.92
N VAL A 192 -18.95 5.09 12.29
CA VAL A 192 -18.91 4.49 10.95
C VAL A 192 -19.52 3.08 10.96
N LEU A 193 -19.24 2.27 12.00
CA LEU A 193 -19.79 0.92 12.16
C LEU A 193 -21.32 0.94 12.26
N LEU A 194 -21.87 1.74 13.18
CA LEU A 194 -23.32 1.87 13.39
C LEU A 194 -24.02 2.41 12.14
N SER A 195 -23.43 3.42 11.50
CA SER A 195 -23.92 3.98 10.25
C SER A 195 -23.92 2.94 9.12
N SER A 196 -22.84 2.15 9.03
CA SER A 196 -22.70 1.12 8.00
C SER A 196 -23.65 -0.07 8.20
N LEU A 197 -23.97 -0.43 9.44
CA LEU A 197 -25.00 -1.42 9.74
C LEU A 197 -26.35 -1.02 9.13
N ARG A 198 -26.68 0.27 9.20
CA ARG A 198 -27.98 0.81 8.76
C ARG A 198 -28.04 1.08 7.25
N TRP A 199 -26.97 1.65 6.67
CA TRP A 199 -27.02 2.22 5.33
C TRP A 199 -26.18 1.52 4.27
N LEU A 200 -25.23 0.62 4.61
CA LEU A 200 -24.52 -0.11 3.57
C LEU A 200 -25.40 -1.25 3.02
N PRO A 201 -25.57 -1.35 1.69
CA PRO A 201 -26.21 -2.50 1.05
C PRO A 201 -25.24 -3.69 1.04
N GLU A 202 -25.76 -4.91 1.20
CA GLU A 202 -24.96 -6.10 1.00
C GLU A 202 -24.80 -6.40 -0.48
N SER A 203 -23.57 -6.68 -0.90
CA SER A 203 -23.27 -7.14 -2.26
C SER A 203 -22.24 -8.26 -2.22
N ARG A 204 -22.36 -9.22 -3.15
CA ARG A 204 -21.45 -10.35 -3.29
C ARG A 204 -21.09 -10.54 -4.75
N ALA A 205 -19.84 -10.84 -5.01
CA ALA A 205 -19.46 -11.43 -6.28
C ALA A 205 -19.88 -12.91 -6.25
N GLY A 206 -20.48 -13.43 -7.31
CA GLY A 206 -20.98 -14.82 -7.35
C GLY A 206 -19.89 -15.92 -7.38
N ASP A 207 -18.66 -15.61 -7.06
CA ASP A 207 -17.52 -16.54 -7.10
C ASP A 207 -17.55 -17.49 -5.87
N ARG A 208 -17.37 -18.79 -6.13
CA ARG A 208 -17.39 -19.86 -5.11
C ARG A 208 -15.99 -20.38 -4.74
N ARG A 209 -14.93 -19.66 -5.08
CA ARG A 209 -13.57 -20.09 -4.80
C ARG A 209 -13.28 -20.06 -3.29
N ARG A 210 -12.51 -21.03 -2.79
CA ARG A 210 -12.12 -21.12 -1.37
C ARG A 210 -11.07 -20.07 -1.00
N LEU A 211 -11.03 -19.68 0.29
CA LEU A 211 -9.95 -18.87 0.84
C LEU A 211 -8.70 -19.72 1.07
N ASP A 212 -7.55 -19.23 0.69
CA ASP A 212 -6.25 -19.81 1.03
C ASP A 212 -5.73 -19.23 2.36
N LEU A 213 -6.34 -19.67 3.46
CA LEU A 213 -5.91 -19.28 4.79
C LEU A 213 -4.49 -19.78 5.12
N PRO A 214 -4.10 -21.03 4.77
CA PRO A 214 -2.72 -21.48 4.96
C PRO A 214 -1.69 -20.58 4.30
N GLY A 215 -1.89 -20.17 3.04
CA GLY A 215 -1.00 -19.25 2.34
C GLY A 215 -0.84 -17.92 3.06
N ALA A 216 -1.95 -17.31 3.50
CA ALA A 216 -1.91 -16.04 4.25
C ALA A 216 -1.15 -16.17 5.58
N VAL A 217 -1.37 -17.25 6.33
CA VAL A 217 -0.66 -17.49 7.59
C VAL A 217 0.84 -17.71 7.35
N LEU A 218 1.20 -18.54 6.34
CA LEU A 218 2.59 -18.84 6.03
C LEU A 218 3.39 -17.60 5.61
N VAL A 219 2.84 -16.76 4.73
CA VAL A 219 3.54 -15.54 4.30
C VAL A 219 3.65 -14.53 5.43
N THR A 220 2.61 -14.37 6.25
CA THR A 220 2.64 -13.45 7.39
C THR A 220 3.63 -13.90 8.46
N ALA A 221 3.59 -15.18 8.84
CA ALA A 221 4.53 -15.76 9.81
C ALA A 221 5.96 -15.71 9.27
N GLY A 222 6.17 -16.06 7.99
CA GLY A 222 7.50 -16.01 7.35
C GLY A 222 8.11 -14.62 7.38
N LEU A 223 7.34 -13.58 7.01
CA LEU A 223 7.79 -12.19 7.06
C LEU A 223 8.05 -11.72 8.51
N GLY A 224 7.17 -12.09 9.44
CA GLY A 224 7.34 -11.73 10.86
C GLY A 224 8.59 -12.36 11.46
N VAL A 225 8.81 -13.64 11.20
CA VAL A 225 9.99 -14.37 11.71
C VAL A 225 11.28 -13.86 11.03
N LEU A 226 11.25 -13.50 9.73
CA LEU A 226 12.39 -12.84 9.08
C LEU A 226 12.70 -11.48 9.70
N ALA A 227 11.69 -10.63 9.88
CA ALA A 227 11.86 -9.31 10.48
C ALA A 227 12.41 -9.44 11.93
N TYR A 228 11.95 -10.45 12.68
CA TYR A 228 12.46 -10.75 14.01
C TYR A 228 13.94 -11.19 13.97
N GLY A 229 14.29 -12.13 13.08
CA GLY A 229 15.69 -12.55 12.91
C GLY A 229 16.62 -11.39 12.53
N ILE A 230 16.17 -10.48 11.66
CA ILE A 230 16.91 -9.27 11.32
C ILE A 230 17.10 -8.37 12.56
N SER A 231 16.06 -8.17 13.36
CA SER A 231 16.15 -7.31 14.56
C SER A 231 17.08 -7.88 15.65
N GLN A 232 17.25 -9.22 15.71
CA GLN A 232 18.18 -9.87 16.65
C GLN A 232 19.65 -9.64 16.30
N THR A 233 19.98 -9.25 15.07
CA THR A 233 21.37 -9.01 14.65
C THR A 233 22.02 -7.86 15.41
N GLU A 234 21.25 -6.92 15.94
CA GLU A 234 21.74 -5.80 16.75
C GLU A 234 22.27 -6.27 18.11
N ALA A 235 21.49 -7.12 18.80
CA ALA A 235 21.83 -7.58 20.16
C ALA A 235 22.83 -8.74 20.15
N GLU A 236 22.67 -9.69 19.23
CA GLU A 236 23.35 -10.99 19.23
C GLU A 236 24.43 -11.12 18.14
N GLY A 237 24.40 -10.22 17.13
CA GLY A 237 25.28 -10.31 15.95
C GLY A 237 24.75 -11.26 14.86
N TRP A 238 25.41 -11.21 13.68
CA TRP A 238 24.98 -11.95 12.48
C TRP A 238 25.22 -13.48 12.56
N THR A 239 26.13 -13.93 13.39
CA THR A 239 26.53 -15.35 13.49
C THR A 239 25.86 -16.11 14.63
N ALA A 240 25.13 -15.42 15.50
CA ALA A 240 24.46 -16.04 16.64
C ALA A 240 23.31 -16.93 16.21
N ALA A 241 23.08 -18.03 16.93
CA ALA A 241 21.95 -18.92 16.69
C ALA A 241 20.61 -18.19 16.86
N ALA A 242 20.51 -17.25 17.81
CA ALA A 242 19.33 -16.39 18.01
C ALA A 242 18.97 -15.54 16.79
N THR A 243 19.92 -15.27 15.89
CA THR A 243 19.74 -14.59 14.61
C THR A 243 19.51 -15.57 13.47
N LEU A 244 20.40 -16.56 13.32
CA LEU A 244 20.39 -17.48 12.17
C LEU A 244 19.17 -18.40 12.15
N VAL A 245 18.72 -18.87 13.32
CA VAL A 245 17.56 -19.77 13.40
C VAL A 245 16.27 -19.08 12.94
N PRO A 246 15.90 -17.87 13.42
CA PRO A 246 14.75 -17.18 12.90
C PRO A 246 14.87 -16.80 11.40
N LEU A 247 16.06 -16.39 10.93
CA LEU A 247 16.26 -16.10 9.51
C LEU A 247 16.02 -17.34 8.64
N ALA A 248 16.59 -18.47 9.01
CA ALA A 248 16.39 -19.75 8.31
C ALA A 248 14.94 -20.21 8.38
N ALA A 249 14.30 -20.11 9.55
CA ALA A 249 12.89 -20.45 9.74
C ALA A 249 11.96 -19.55 8.91
N GLY A 250 12.21 -18.25 8.89
CA GLY A 250 11.43 -17.30 8.08
C GLY A 250 11.56 -17.58 6.59
N LEU A 251 12.77 -17.85 6.09
CA LEU A 251 13.00 -18.26 4.70
C LEU A 251 12.31 -19.60 4.38
N ALA A 252 12.36 -20.57 5.29
CA ALA A 252 11.68 -21.86 5.14
C ALA A 252 10.15 -21.68 5.07
N LEU A 253 9.56 -20.81 5.90
CA LEU A 253 8.12 -20.50 5.86
C LEU A 253 7.73 -19.83 4.54
N ILE A 254 8.55 -18.91 4.01
CA ILE A 254 8.28 -18.28 2.70
C ILE A 254 8.44 -19.32 1.58
N ALA A 255 9.44 -20.19 1.63
CA ALA A 255 9.57 -21.27 0.66
C ALA A 255 8.37 -22.22 0.71
N LEU A 256 7.92 -22.58 1.91
CA LEU A 256 6.71 -23.39 2.09
C LEU A 256 5.46 -22.68 1.56
N PHE A 257 5.34 -21.36 1.80
CA PHE A 257 4.27 -20.55 1.20
C PHE A 257 4.26 -20.68 -0.34
N LEU A 258 5.41 -20.52 -0.99
CA LEU A 258 5.50 -20.66 -2.45
C LEU A 258 5.12 -22.07 -2.95
N VAL A 259 5.48 -23.10 -2.20
CA VAL A 259 5.09 -24.50 -2.52
C VAL A 259 3.59 -24.70 -2.35
N VAL A 260 2.99 -24.13 -1.30
CA VAL A 260 1.54 -24.20 -1.07
C VAL A 260 0.79 -23.45 -2.18
N GLU A 261 1.20 -22.22 -2.51
CA GLU A 261 0.64 -21.42 -3.60
C GLU A 261 0.70 -22.14 -4.96
N ALA A 262 1.82 -22.84 -5.25
CA ALA A 262 1.99 -23.59 -6.48
C ALA A 262 1.07 -24.81 -6.58
N ARG A 263 0.59 -25.34 -5.45
CA ARG A 263 -0.24 -26.56 -5.38
C ARG A 263 -1.71 -26.28 -5.08
N THR A 264 -2.03 -25.09 -4.59
CA THR A 264 -3.41 -24.71 -4.21
C THR A 264 -4.25 -24.43 -5.46
N ALA A 265 -5.45 -25.01 -5.52
CA ALA A 265 -6.37 -24.81 -6.65
C ALA A 265 -6.89 -23.36 -6.77
N ALA A 266 -6.91 -22.62 -5.66
CA ALA A 266 -7.35 -21.23 -5.60
C ALA A 266 -6.34 -20.38 -4.79
N PRO A 267 -5.11 -20.17 -5.31
CA PRO A 267 -4.04 -19.51 -4.59
C PRO A 267 -4.38 -18.04 -4.33
N LEU A 268 -3.83 -17.46 -3.23
CA LEU A 268 -3.90 -16.02 -2.95
C LEU A 268 -3.17 -15.22 -4.03
N MET A 269 -2.02 -15.73 -4.43
CA MET A 269 -1.11 -15.11 -5.37
C MET A 269 -0.79 -16.09 -6.49
N PRO A 270 -1.57 -16.11 -7.59
CA PRO A 270 -1.26 -16.99 -8.71
C PRO A 270 0.14 -16.74 -9.25
N LEU A 271 1.06 -17.70 -9.05
CA LEU A 271 2.46 -17.53 -9.43
C LEU A 271 2.65 -17.31 -10.94
N GLY A 272 1.65 -17.71 -11.74
CA GLY A 272 1.59 -17.43 -13.18
C GLY A 272 1.63 -15.95 -13.53
N LEU A 273 1.14 -15.06 -12.65
CA LEU A 273 1.19 -13.60 -12.85
C LEU A 273 2.62 -13.08 -12.97
N PHE A 274 3.57 -13.71 -12.27
CA PHE A 274 4.97 -13.31 -12.31
C PHE A 274 5.70 -13.74 -13.60
N ARG A 275 5.06 -14.49 -14.49
CA ARG A 275 5.58 -14.73 -15.85
C ARG A 275 5.51 -13.45 -16.70
N ALA A 276 4.54 -12.58 -16.42
CA ALA A 276 4.48 -11.29 -17.06
C ALA A 276 5.59 -10.36 -16.53
N ARG A 277 6.52 -9.99 -17.42
CA ARG A 277 7.69 -9.15 -17.06
C ARG A 277 7.29 -7.82 -16.42
N ALA A 278 6.19 -7.21 -16.89
CA ALA A 278 5.68 -5.96 -16.34
C ALA A 278 5.22 -6.12 -14.88
N VAL A 279 4.49 -7.22 -14.56
CA VAL A 279 4.01 -7.50 -13.20
C VAL A 279 5.19 -7.74 -12.27
N SER A 280 6.13 -8.62 -12.64
CA SER A 280 7.27 -8.98 -11.79
C SER A 280 8.18 -7.80 -11.50
N SER A 281 8.56 -7.05 -12.55
CA SER A 281 9.48 -5.91 -12.40
C SER A 281 8.85 -4.75 -11.64
N ALA A 282 7.56 -4.47 -11.86
CA ALA A 282 6.84 -3.43 -11.13
C ALA A 282 6.68 -3.78 -9.64
N ASN A 283 6.37 -5.05 -9.31
CA ASN A 283 6.28 -5.50 -7.92
C ASN A 283 7.64 -5.45 -7.20
N ALA A 284 8.73 -5.86 -7.87
CA ALA A 284 10.08 -5.79 -7.33
C ALA A 284 10.52 -4.33 -7.09
N ALA A 285 10.24 -3.43 -8.04
CA ALA A 285 10.53 -2.00 -7.89
C ALA A 285 9.68 -1.37 -6.76
N MET A 286 8.41 -1.75 -6.63
CA MET A 286 7.53 -1.28 -5.56
C MET A 286 7.97 -1.79 -4.18
N PHE A 287 8.48 -3.02 -4.09
CA PHE A 287 9.06 -3.56 -2.86
C PHE A 287 10.27 -2.74 -2.41
N LEU A 288 11.20 -2.42 -3.31
CA LEU A 288 12.37 -1.60 -3.00
C LEU A 288 11.99 -0.15 -2.65
N SER A 289 11.03 0.43 -3.37
CA SER A 289 10.51 1.76 -3.06
C SER A 289 9.83 1.78 -1.68
N GLY A 290 9.01 0.78 -1.37
CA GLY A 290 8.35 0.63 -0.09
C GLY A 290 9.34 0.57 1.07
N SER A 291 10.44 -0.18 0.91
CA SER A 291 11.47 -0.34 1.95
C SER A 291 12.12 0.99 2.35
N ALA A 292 12.34 1.89 1.41
CA ALA A 292 12.84 3.24 1.70
C ALA A 292 11.75 4.14 2.32
N MET A 293 10.53 4.14 1.77
CA MET A 293 9.48 5.08 2.17
C MET A 293 9.01 4.90 3.62
N PHE A 294 8.91 3.67 4.13
CA PHE A 294 8.57 3.42 5.54
C PHE A 294 9.66 3.95 6.48
N CYS A 295 10.92 3.78 6.07
CA CYS A 295 12.06 4.30 6.84
C CYS A 295 12.08 5.82 6.92
N MET A 296 11.70 6.49 5.82
CA MET A 296 11.60 7.96 5.82
C MET A 296 10.67 8.46 6.93
N TRP A 297 9.43 7.97 6.99
CA TRP A 297 8.47 8.39 8.02
C TRP A 297 8.97 8.09 9.43
N PHE A 298 9.52 6.90 9.64
CA PHE A 298 10.02 6.46 10.94
C PHE A 298 11.21 7.31 11.41
N PHE A 299 12.26 7.39 10.61
CA PHE A 299 13.49 8.08 11.04
C PHE A 299 13.38 9.60 11.03
N MET A 300 12.58 10.19 10.12
CA MET A 300 12.34 11.65 10.14
C MET A 300 11.64 12.07 11.43
N THR A 301 10.63 11.30 11.87
CA THR A 301 9.95 11.58 13.14
C THR A 301 10.89 11.45 14.32
N LEU A 302 11.71 10.38 14.36
CA LEU A 302 12.69 10.19 15.43
C LEU A 302 13.78 11.26 15.42
N TYR A 303 14.25 11.68 14.25
CA TYR A 303 15.22 12.74 14.12
C TYR A 303 14.66 14.09 14.63
N ALA A 304 13.46 14.46 14.19
CA ALA A 304 12.81 15.69 14.64
C ALA A 304 12.63 15.72 16.18
N GLN A 305 12.16 14.62 16.78
CA GLN A 305 11.86 14.60 18.21
C GLN A 305 13.09 14.30 19.09
N ASN A 306 13.92 13.30 18.74
CA ASN A 306 15.00 12.83 19.62
C ASN A 306 16.32 13.58 19.41
N VAL A 307 16.54 14.22 18.25
CA VAL A 307 17.78 14.96 17.93
C VAL A 307 17.54 16.46 17.96
N LEU A 308 16.52 16.95 17.24
CA LEU A 308 16.24 18.39 17.17
C LEU A 308 15.40 18.88 18.35
N GLY A 309 14.82 17.97 19.16
CA GLY A 309 14.05 18.32 20.35
C GLY A 309 12.66 18.89 20.04
N TYR A 310 12.12 18.64 18.85
CA TYR A 310 10.75 19.06 18.50
C TYR A 310 9.73 18.37 19.35
N THR A 311 8.67 19.11 19.72
CA THR A 311 7.48 18.50 20.28
C THR A 311 6.81 17.59 19.25
N PRO A 312 5.96 16.63 19.65
CA PRO A 312 5.18 15.80 18.73
C PRO A 312 4.38 16.64 17.71
N LEU A 313 3.80 17.77 18.13
CA LEU A 313 3.07 18.67 17.25
C LEU A 313 3.99 19.35 16.22
N GLU A 314 5.13 19.87 16.65
CA GLU A 314 6.12 20.47 15.75
C GLU A 314 6.65 19.45 14.75
N ALA A 315 6.94 18.22 15.19
CA ALA A 315 7.38 17.13 14.31
C ALA A 315 6.29 16.75 13.29
N GLY A 316 5.03 16.69 13.73
CA GLY A 316 3.89 16.44 12.85
C GLY A 316 3.70 17.54 11.80
N LEU A 317 3.77 18.81 12.21
CA LEU A 317 3.69 19.98 11.31
C LEU A 317 4.87 20.01 10.33
N ALA A 318 6.07 19.68 10.79
CA ALA A 318 7.28 19.66 9.96
C ALA A 318 7.17 18.68 8.78
N LEU A 319 6.39 17.61 8.90
CA LEU A 319 6.20 16.60 7.86
C LEU A 319 5.00 16.88 6.92
N VAL A 320 4.21 17.94 7.16
CA VAL A 320 3.08 18.31 6.28
C VAL A 320 3.54 18.61 4.84
N PRO A 321 4.61 19.37 4.58
CA PRO A 321 5.09 19.60 3.22
C PRO A 321 5.42 18.30 2.47
N SER A 322 6.02 17.32 3.15
CA SER A 322 6.31 15.99 2.59
C SER A 322 5.02 15.23 2.24
N SER A 323 4.00 15.30 3.09
CA SER A 323 2.69 14.70 2.84
C SER A 323 1.98 15.33 1.63
N LEU A 324 2.11 16.64 1.43
CA LEU A 324 1.57 17.32 0.26
C LEU A 324 2.37 16.97 -1.00
N ALA A 325 3.68 16.81 -0.89
CA ALA A 325 4.57 16.49 -2.00
C ALA A 325 4.24 15.13 -2.64
N VAL A 326 3.93 14.08 -1.86
CA VAL A 326 3.53 12.79 -2.43
C VAL A 326 2.21 12.88 -3.21
N LEU A 327 1.27 13.71 -2.76
CA LEU A 327 0.02 13.97 -3.47
C LEU A 327 0.28 14.67 -4.81
N LEU A 328 1.14 15.70 -4.79
CA LEU A 328 1.54 16.42 -6.00
C LEU A 328 2.24 15.48 -7.00
N GLY A 329 3.15 14.64 -6.52
CA GLY A 329 3.83 13.62 -7.34
C GLY A 329 2.84 12.65 -7.98
N SER A 330 1.95 12.06 -7.18
CA SER A 330 0.93 11.11 -7.68
C SER A 330 -0.03 11.72 -8.68
N LYS A 331 -0.46 12.98 -8.48
CA LYS A 331 -1.34 13.72 -9.43
C LYS A 331 -0.60 14.17 -10.69
N SER A 332 0.70 14.41 -10.61
CA SER A 332 1.51 14.85 -11.74
C SER A 332 1.93 13.68 -12.65
N ALA A 333 2.15 12.50 -12.08
CA ALA A 333 2.61 11.33 -12.82
C ALA A 333 1.78 11.03 -14.08
N PRO A 334 0.42 10.98 -14.06
CA PRO A 334 -0.37 10.72 -15.26
C PRO A 334 -0.22 11.78 -16.37
N ARG A 335 0.18 13.01 -16.01
CA ARG A 335 0.43 14.07 -17.00
C ARG A 335 1.74 13.89 -17.74
N PHE A 336 2.76 13.32 -17.09
CA PHE A 336 4.06 13.07 -17.69
C PHE A 336 4.14 11.72 -18.42
N MET A 337 3.29 10.73 -18.04
CA MET A 337 3.30 9.39 -18.65
C MET A 337 3.08 9.40 -20.18
N PRO A 338 2.19 10.21 -20.78
CA PRO A 338 2.01 10.23 -22.23
C PRO A 338 3.25 10.76 -22.99
N VAL A 339 4.03 11.65 -22.37
CA VAL A 339 5.19 12.31 -22.99
C VAL A 339 6.46 11.50 -22.78
N LEU A 340 6.70 11.06 -21.53
CA LEU A 340 7.97 10.41 -21.14
C LEU A 340 7.87 8.88 -21.10
N GLY A 341 6.64 8.34 -21.15
CA GLY A 341 6.38 6.93 -20.89
C GLY A 341 6.36 6.59 -19.39
N ALA A 342 5.53 5.62 -18.99
CA ALA A 342 5.33 5.25 -17.59
C ALA A 342 6.65 4.81 -16.91
N ARG A 343 7.50 4.05 -17.62
CA ARG A 343 8.81 3.61 -17.11
C ARG A 343 9.73 4.78 -16.75
N ASN A 344 9.89 5.76 -17.66
CA ASN A 344 10.81 6.87 -17.43
C ASN A 344 10.31 7.77 -16.29
N VAL A 345 8.99 7.97 -16.17
CA VAL A 345 8.41 8.70 -15.04
C VAL A 345 8.70 7.98 -13.71
N ALA A 346 8.57 6.64 -13.65
CA ALA A 346 8.91 5.87 -12.45
C ALA A 346 10.40 5.96 -12.11
N VAL A 347 11.29 5.86 -13.11
CA VAL A 347 12.74 5.99 -12.94
C VAL A 347 13.11 7.38 -12.43
N ILE A 348 12.58 8.45 -13.04
CA ILE A 348 12.83 9.84 -12.61
C ILE A 348 12.32 10.05 -11.18
N GLY A 349 11.12 9.55 -10.86
CA GLY A 349 10.56 9.62 -9.51
C GLY A 349 11.46 8.93 -8.48
N THR A 350 11.94 7.72 -8.78
CA THR A 350 12.81 6.98 -7.86
C THR A 350 14.19 7.63 -7.73
N LEU A 351 14.75 8.20 -8.81
CA LEU A 351 15.98 8.99 -8.74
C LEU A 351 15.81 10.22 -7.86
N LEU A 352 14.70 10.95 -8.03
CA LEU A 352 14.39 12.11 -7.20
C LEU A 352 14.30 11.73 -5.72
N ALA A 353 13.63 10.62 -5.41
CA ALA A 353 13.57 10.09 -4.06
C ALA A 353 14.97 9.70 -3.54
N ALA A 354 15.80 9.03 -4.36
CA ALA A 354 17.17 8.66 -3.99
C ALA A 354 18.04 9.87 -3.69
N VAL A 355 17.91 10.96 -4.46
CA VAL A 355 18.59 12.25 -4.18
C VAL A 355 18.12 12.82 -2.84
N GLY A 356 16.81 12.81 -2.55
CA GLY A 356 16.27 13.24 -1.25
C GLY A 356 16.83 12.43 -0.08
N PHE A 357 16.91 11.09 -0.23
CA PHE A 357 17.52 10.20 0.77
C PHE A 357 19.02 10.47 0.94
N GLY A 358 19.74 10.69 -0.17
CA GLY A 358 21.16 11.07 -0.15
C GLY A 358 21.39 12.40 0.56
N TRP A 359 20.57 13.40 0.27
CA TRP A 359 20.61 14.68 0.96
C TRP A 359 20.34 14.53 2.46
N GLN A 360 19.27 13.82 2.83
CA GLN A 360 18.94 13.56 4.24
C GLN A 360 20.07 12.82 4.98
N SER A 361 20.86 11.99 4.30
CA SER A 361 22.01 11.32 4.93
C SER A 361 23.14 12.25 5.36
N LEU A 362 23.07 13.52 5.03
CA LEU A 362 24.00 14.59 5.44
C LEU A 362 23.52 15.34 6.69
N MET A 363 22.44 14.88 7.33
CA MET A 363 21.86 15.49 8.53
C MET A 363 22.88 15.68 9.65
N THR A 364 22.69 16.70 10.49
CA THR A 364 23.55 17.05 11.60
C THR A 364 22.78 17.06 12.93
N ALA A 365 23.51 17.00 14.07
CA ALA A 365 22.87 17.05 15.39
C ALA A 365 22.28 18.44 15.75
N ARG A 366 22.54 19.46 14.95
CA ARG A 366 22.04 20.84 15.12
C ARG A 366 21.42 21.34 13.81
N GLY A 367 20.73 20.46 13.10
CA GLY A 367 20.20 20.72 11.79
C GLY A 367 19.11 21.79 11.72
N ASP A 368 19.00 22.41 10.55
CA ASP A 368 17.97 23.38 10.24
C ASP A 368 16.74 22.69 9.60
N TYR A 369 15.55 23.19 9.93
CA TYR A 369 14.29 22.65 9.42
C TYR A 369 14.22 22.61 7.89
N LEU A 370 14.61 23.69 7.23
CA LEU A 370 14.48 23.80 5.78
C LEU A 370 15.37 22.82 5.05
N THR A 371 16.63 22.72 5.48
CA THR A 371 17.66 21.96 4.77
C THR A 371 17.72 20.49 5.16
N GLU A 372 17.26 20.14 6.36
CA GLU A 372 17.39 18.78 6.90
C GLU A 372 16.05 18.05 7.14
N ILE A 373 14.90 18.74 7.00
CA ILE A 373 13.58 18.09 7.07
C ILE A 373 12.75 18.42 5.84
N MET A 374 12.51 19.72 5.56
CA MET A 374 11.52 20.13 4.58
C MET A 374 11.94 19.79 3.15
N PHE A 375 13.07 20.29 2.67
CA PHE A 375 13.48 20.08 1.27
C PHE A 375 13.80 18.63 0.94
N PRO A 376 14.61 17.89 1.73
CA PRO A 376 14.82 16.48 1.44
C PRO A 376 13.53 15.66 1.57
N GLY A 377 12.66 15.97 2.53
CA GLY A 377 11.35 15.33 2.68
C GLY A 377 10.44 15.55 1.47
N ILE A 378 10.39 16.78 0.93
CA ILE A 378 9.65 17.09 -0.30
C ILE A 378 10.20 16.28 -1.48
N LEU A 379 11.51 16.22 -1.68
CA LEU A 379 12.13 15.45 -2.77
C LEU A 379 11.82 13.96 -2.66
N MET A 380 11.97 13.38 -1.48
CA MET A 380 11.67 11.98 -1.22
C MET A 380 10.21 11.65 -1.56
N MET A 381 9.27 12.46 -1.07
CA MET A 381 7.84 12.18 -1.19
C MET A 381 7.27 12.54 -2.56
N LEU A 382 7.75 13.59 -3.21
CA LEU A 382 7.42 13.90 -4.61
C LEU A 382 7.87 12.74 -5.51
N GLY A 383 9.10 12.27 -5.32
CA GLY A 383 9.64 11.13 -6.03
C GLY A 383 8.83 9.85 -5.79
N ALA A 384 8.42 9.58 -4.56
CA ALA A 384 7.57 8.42 -4.23
C ALA A 384 6.22 8.47 -4.97
N GLY A 385 5.58 9.63 -5.02
CA GLY A 385 4.33 9.84 -5.75
C GLY A 385 4.48 9.62 -7.26
N LEU A 386 5.57 10.16 -7.84
CA LEU A 386 5.92 9.96 -9.25
C LEU A 386 6.27 8.50 -9.58
N THR A 387 6.71 7.70 -8.61
CA THR A 387 7.06 6.28 -8.80
C THR A 387 5.85 5.36 -8.69
N ALA A 388 5.01 5.54 -7.68
CA ALA A 388 3.95 4.59 -7.34
C ALA A 388 2.88 4.47 -8.43
N THR A 389 2.44 5.60 -8.98
CA THR A 389 1.36 5.64 -9.99
C THR A 389 1.75 4.93 -11.31
N PRO A 390 2.93 5.22 -11.93
CA PRO A 390 3.34 4.51 -13.13
C PRO A 390 3.61 3.02 -12.92
N LEU A 391 4.19 2.63 -11.78
CA LEU A 391 4.42 1.21 -11.48
C LEU A 391 3.10 0.43 -11.35
N ALA A 392 2.09 1.02 -10.71
CA ALA A 392 0.75 0.42 -10.63
C ALA A 392 0.12 0.29 -12.03
N ALA A 393 0.24 1.32 -12.88
CA ALA A 393 -0.26 1.29 -14.25
C ALA A 393 0.44 0.22 -15.10
N LEU A 394 1.77 0.12 -15.04
CA LEU A 394 2.55 -0.89 -15.76
C LEU A 394 2.22 -2.31 -15.31
N ALA A 395 2.07 -2.55 -14.02
CA ALA A 395 1.69 -3.86 -13.52
C ALA A 395 0.30 -4.27 -14.00
N THR A 396 -0.67 -3.37 -13.92
CA THR A 396 -2.06 -3.66 -14.32
C THR A 396 -2.24 -3.78 -15.83
N SER A 397 -1.43 -3.10 -16.64
CA SER A 397 -1.45 -3.25 -18.09
C SER A 397 -0.92 -4.62 -18.56
N GLY A 398 -0.10 -5.30 -17.76
CA GLY A 398 0.38 -6.66 -18.03
C GLY A 398 -0.53 -7.77 -17.47
N ALA A 399 -1.66 -7.42 -16.86
CA ALA A 399 -2.61 -8.37 -16.28
C ALA A 399 -3.65 -8.84 -17.30
N ALA A 400 -4.10 -10.09 -17.18
CA ALA A 400 -5.21 -10.59 -17.98
C ALA A 400 -6.53 -9.87 -17.64
N PRO A 401 -7.51 -9.87 -18.57
CA PRO A 401 -8.84 -9.30 -18.30
C PRO A 401 -9.45 -9.90 -17.03
N GLY A 402 -9.85 -9.04 -16.08
CA GLY A 402 -10.40 -9.46 -14.77
C GLY A 402 -9.38 -9.63 -13.64
N GLU A 403 -8.07 -9.63 -13.89
CA GLU A 403 -7.02 -9.78 -12.87
C GLU A 403 -6.47 -8.44 -12.36
N ALA A 404 -6.85 -7.31 -12.95
CA ALA A 404 -6.31 -5.99 -12.60
C ALA A 404 -6.45 -5.64 -11.10
N GLY A 405 -7.55 -6.06 -10.47
CA GLY A 405 -7.77 -5.87 -9.03
C GLY A 405 -6.77 -6.67 -8.17
N LEU A 406 -6.52 -7.92 -8.55
CA LEU A 406 -5.53 -8.79 -7.88
C LEU A 406 -4.12 -8.24 -8.02
N VAL A 407 -3.73 -7.80 -9.22
CA VAL A 407 -2.42 -7.21 -9.49
C VAL A 407 -2.24 -5.89 -8.73
N SER A 408 -3.27 -5.06 -8.64
CA SER A 408 -3.25 -3.85 -7.83
C SER A 408 -3.09 -4.15 -6.33
N GLY A 409 -3.77 -5.19 -5.83
CA GLY A 409 -3.57 -5.68 -4.46
C GLY A 409 -2.14 -6.17 -4.23
N LEU A 410 -1.58 -6.92 -5.19
CA LEU A 410 -0.22 -7.44 -5.12
C LEU A 410 0.83 -6.33 -5.07
N ILE A 411 0.69 -5.28 -5.88
CA ILE A 411 1.57 -4.09 -5.85
C ILE A 411 1.57 -3.44 -4.46
N ASN A 412 0.39 -3.28 -3.86
CA ASN A 412 0.26 -2.67 -2.54
C ASN A 412 0.84 -3.58 -1.43
N THR A 413 0.63 -4.89 -1.56
CA THR A 413 1.24 -5.90 -0.69
C THR A 413 2.76 -5.86 -0.80
N SER A 414 3.31 -5.85 -2.02
CA SER A 414 4.77 -5.75 -2.26
C SER A 414 5.37 -4.49 -1.63
N ARG A 415 4.70 -3.35 -1.77
CA ARG A 415 5.10 -2.10 -1.14
C ARG A 415 5.16 -2.21 0.39
N THR A 416 4.13 -2.78 1.00
CA THR A 416 4.03 -2.87 2.46
C THR A 416 5.00 -3.91 3.04
N MET A 417 5.17 -5.07 2.36
CA MET A 417 6.18 -6.07 2.70
C MET A 417 7.60 -5.50 2.62
N GLY A 418 7.90 -4.80 1.51
CA GLY A 418 9.16 -4.09 1.37
C GLY A 418 9.38 -3.09 2.50
N GLY A 419 8.34 -2.32 2.84
CA GLY A 419 8.36 -1.36 3.94
C GLY A 419 8.72 -1.99 5.28
N SER A 420 8.08 -3.09 5.64
CA SER A 420 8.32 -3.79 6.92
C SER A 420 9.72 -4.38 7.00
N LEU A 421 10.17 -5.09 5.96
CA LEU A 421 11.51 -5.68 5.93
C LEU A 421 12.60 -4.60 5.82
N GLY A 422 12.36 -3.57 5.00
CA GLY A 422 13.27 -2.43 4.87
C GLY A 422 13.45 -1.70 6.20
N LEU A 423 12.37 -1.46 6.92
CA LEU A 423 12.42 -0.84 8.25
C LEU A 423 13.20 -1.72 9.24
N ALA A 424 13.00 -3.03 9.24
CA ALA A 424 13.77 -3.95 10.10
C ALA A 424 15.26 -3.88 9.80
N VAL A 425 15.67 -3.93 8.53
CA VAL A 425 17.07 -3.84 8.12
C VAL A 425 17.68 -2.49 8.48
N MET A 426 17.03 -1.39 8.10
CA MET A 426 17.58 -0.05 8.26
C MET A 426 17.61 0.39 9.72
N SER A 427 16.65 -0.02 10.55
CA SER A 427 16.71 0.29 11.99
C SER A 427 17.78 -0.52 12.70
N THR A 428 18.03 -1.77 12.32
CA THR A 428 19.16 -2.55 12.83
C THR A 428 20.52 -1.91 12.48
N ILE A 429 20.67 -1.46 11.21
CA ILE A 429 21.88 -0.75 10.76
C ILE A 429 22.06 0.55 11.55
N ALA A 430 20.98 1.33 11.72
CA ALA A 430 21.00 2.59 12.45
C ALA A 430 21.38 2.38 13.92
N ALA A 431 20.77 1.42 14.58
CA ALA A 431 21.02 1.10 15.99
C ALA A 431 22.46 0.62 16.21
N ALA A 432 22.98 -0.28 15.37
CA ALA A 432 24.36 -0.73 15.41
C ALA A 432 25.38 0.42 15.22
N ARG A 433 25.10 1.40 14.34
CA ARG A 433 25.95 2.57 14.17
C ARG A 433 25.87 3.50 15.38
N THR A 434 24.66 3.75 15.89
CA THR A 434 24.44 4.56 17.10
C THR A 434 25.20 3.99 18.29
N ALA A 435 25.12 2.68 18.54
CA ALA A 435 25.83 2.02 19.65
C ALA A 435 27.35 2.19 19.56
N ARG A 436 27.91 2.04 18.33
CA ARG A 436 29.35 2.28 18.11
C ARG A 436 29.76 3.73 18.35
N ALA A 437 28.94 4.69 17.93
CA ALA A 437 29.21 6.12 18.12
C ALA A 437 29.15 6.52 19.61
N VAL A 438 28.22 5.97 20.39
CA VAL A 438 28.15 6.13 21.84
C VAL A 438 29.38 5.55 22.52
N GLY A 439 29.79 4.31 22.14
CA GLY A 439 31.01 3.66 22.66
C GLY A 439 32.31 4.41 22.32
N GLY A 440 32.31 5.22 21.26
CA GLY A 440 33.39 6.14 20.87
C GLY A 440 33.42 7.49 21.59
N GLY A 441 32.52 7.73 22.57
CA GLY A 441 32.44 8.97 23.36
C GLY A 441 31.57 10.07 22.73
N GLY A 442 30.83 9.77 21.69
CA GLY A 442 29.84 10.70 21.08
C GLY A 442 28.66 10.95 22.02
N GLY A 443 28.21 12.23 22.13
CA GLY A 443 26.96 12.55 22.82
C GLY A 443 25.75 11.88 22.16
N THR A 444 24.70 11.57 22.93
CA THR A 444 23.51 10.86 22.43
C THR A 444 22.89 11.45 21.15
N PRO A 445 22.69 12.79 20.99
CA PRO A 445 22.15 13.35 19.76
C PRO A 445 23.04 13.12 18.53
N VAL A 446 24.37 13.24 18.70
CA VAL A 446 25.35 12.99 17.63
C VAL A 446 25.33 11.54 17.21
N ALA A 447 25.34 10.62 18.17
CA ALA A 447 25.30 9.18 17.89
C ALA A 447 24.02 8.76 17.17
N LEU A 448 22.85 9.27 17.57
CA LEU A 448 21.59 9.04 16.91
C LEU A 448 21.61 9.58 15.46
N THR A 449 22.14 10.78 15.26
CA THR A 449 22.27 11.39 13.94
C THR A 449 23.10 10.52 13.00
N GLU A 450 24.25 10.00 13.46
CA GLU A 450 25.09 9.10 12.68
C GLU A 450 24.36 7.80 12.30
N GLY A 451 23.58 7.24 13.22
CA GLY A 451 22.75 6.06 12.97
C GLY A 451 21.67 6.32 11.91
N TYR A 452 20.92 7.40 12.08
CA TYR A 452 19.85 7.76 11.12
C TYR A 452 20.42 8.15 9.75
N ALA A 453 21.53 8.89 9.71
CA ALA A 453 22.23 9.22 8.47
C ALA A 453 22.64 7.97 7.69
N LEU A 454 23.12 6.93 8.38
CA LEU A 454 23.47 5.67 7.74
C LEU A 454 22.23 4.94 7.21
N ALA A 455 21.10 4.96 7.92
CA ALA A 455 19.84 4.40 7.43
C ALA A 455 19.39 5.11 6.14
N PHE A 456 19.42 6.45 6.09
CA PHE A 456 19.08 7.21 4.88
C PHE A 456 20.05 6.94 3.73
N ARG A 457 21.33 6.80 4.00
CA ARG A 457 22.34 6.44 2.99
C ARG A 457 22.08 5.06 2.41
N THR A 458 21.75 4.09 3.27
CA THR A 458 21.34 2.74 2.85
C THR A 458 20.06 2.79 2.01
N GLY A 459 19.07 3.57 2.43
CA GLY A 459 17.84 3.80 1.67
C GLY A 459 18.08 4.40 0.28
N ALA A 460 18.97 5.38 0.18
CA ALA A 460 19.41 5.91 -1.12
C ALA A 460 20.01 4.81 -2.01
N GLY A 461 20.87 3.96 -1.45
CA GLY A 461 21.46 2.82 -2.17
C GLY A 461 20.41 1.82 -2.66
N VAL A 462 19.42 1.51 -1.83
CA VAL A 462 18.28 0.63 -2.19
C VAL A 462 17.47 1.22 -3.34
N LEU A 463 17.17 2.52 -3.28
CA LEU A 463 16.44 3.22 -4.35
C LEU A 463 17.24 3.25 -5.66
N LEU A 464 18.55 3.49 -5.61
CA LEU A 464 19.42 3.41 -6.79
C LEU A 464 19.45 1.99 -7.36
N GLY A 465 19.51 0.96 -6.52
CA GLY A 465 19.31 -0.43 -6.95
C GLY A 465 17.96 -0.65 -7.64
N GLY A 466 16.90 -0.04 -7.12
CA GLY A 466 15.57 0.00 -7.74
C GLY A 466 15.57 0.67 -9.10
N VAL A 467 16.30 1.77 -9.27
CA VAL A 467 16.49 2.45 -10.57
C VAL A 467 17.16 1.50 -11.56
N VAL A 468 18.27 0.87 -11.18
CA VAL A 468 18.97 -0.10 -12.03
C VAL A 468 18.03 -1.24 -12.43
N LEU A 469 17.29 -1.81 -11.47
CA LEU A 469 16.29 -2.85 -11.72
C LEU A 469 15.25 -2.39 -12.75
N MET A 470 14.68 -1.19 -12.58
CA MET A 470 13.70 -0.64 -13.51
C MET A 470 14.29 -0.39 -14.91
N VAL A 471 15.51 0.12 -14.98
CA VAL A 471 16.20 0.38 -16.25
C VAL A 471 16.51 -0.93 -16.99
N VAL A 472 16.83 -2.01 -16.30
CA VAL A 472 17.19 -3.29 -16.93
C VAL A 472 15.95 -4.15 -17.20
N TRP A 473 15.00 -4.18 -16.26
CA TRP A 473 13.95 -5.19 -16.27
C TRP A 473 12.57 -4.67 -16.65
N LEU A 474 12.21 -3.39 -16.38
CA LEU A 474 10.91 -2.85 -16.79
C LEU A 474 10.80 -2.80 -18.31
N PRO A 475 9.67 -3.20 -18.90
CA PRO A 475 9.50 -3.19 -20.36
C PRO A 475 9.65 -1.77 -20.92
N TRP A 476 10.30 -1.68 -22.09
CA TRP A 476 10.31 -0.48 -22.91
C TRP A 476 8.98 -0.43 -23.66
N GLY A 477 8.17 0.59 -23.43
CA GLY A 477 6.95 0.83 -24.17
C GLY A 477 6.46 2.23 -23.88
N LYS A 478 6.10 3.00 -24.87
CA LYS A 478 5.18 4.12 -24.70
C LYS A 478 3.93 3.46 -24.14
N GLY A 479 3.55 3.76 -22.91
CA GLY A 479 2.41 3.12 -22.25
C GLY A 479 1.23 3.09 -23.22
N ALA A 480 0.67 1.92 -23.45
CA ALA A 480 -0.60 1.81 -24.13
C ALA A 480 -1.56 2.69 -23.33
N GLY A 481 -1.92 3.84 -23.88
CA GLY A 481 -3.06 4.59 -23.42
C GLY A 481 -4.24 3.63 -23.38
N PRO A 482 -5.28 3.88 -22.57
CA PRO A 482 -6.46 3.03 -22.55
C PRO A 482 -6.84 2.76 -23.99
N ALA A 483 -6.91 1.48 -24.38
CA ALA A 483 -7.30 1.10 -25.73
C ALA A 483 -8.70 1.72 -25.98
N VAL A 484 -8.69 2.86 -26.64
CA VAL A 484 -9.92 3.49 -27.10
C VAL A 484 -10.32 2.65 -28.29
N ALA A 485 -11.28 1.75 -28.09
CA ALA A 485 -11.94 1.07 -29.18
C ALA A 485 -12.46 2.16 -30.12
N ARG A 486 -11.83 2.34 -31.26
CA ARG A 486 -12.37 3.19 -32.34
C ARG A 486 -13.56 2.44 -32.91
N VAL A 487 -14.74 2.91 -32.56
CA VAL A 487 -15.96 2.55 -33.27
C VAL A 487 -15.84 3.18 -34.66
N SER A 488 -15.52 2.39 -35.67
CA SER A 488 -15.27 2.89 -37.03
C SER A 488 -16.54 2.98 -37.87
N GLY A 489 -17.73 2.67 -37.36
CA GLY A 489 -18.98 2.85 -38.04
C GLY A 489 -20.17 2.38 -37.21
N VAL A 490 -21.15 3.23 -37.08
CA VAL A 490 -22.54 2.85 -36.72
C VAL A 490 -23.36 2.96 -37.98
N SER A 491 -23.67 1.82 -38.59
CA SER A 491 -24.63 1.79 -39.70
C SER A 491 -25.98 1.27 -39.21
N ALA A 492 -27.03 1.99 -39.51
CA ALA A 492 -28.39 1.49 -39.30
C ALA A 492 -28.81 0.71 -40.54
N SER A 493 -29.23 -0.53 -40.39
CA SER A 493 -29.85 -1.31 -41.46
C SER A 493 -31.25 -0.81 -41.71
N ALA A 494 -31.79 -1.08 -42.91
CA ALA A 494 -33.14 -0.69 -43.30
C ALA A 494 -34.26 -1.30 -42.42
N ASP A 495 -33.94 -2.29 -41.58
CA ASP A 495 -34.83 -2.99 -40.67
C ASP A 495 -34.74 -2.50 -39.19
N GLY A 496 -34.00 -1.40 -38.93
CA GLY A 496 -33.94 -0.77 -37.60
C GLY A 496 -32.97 -1.39 -36.61
N ASP A 497 -32.17 -2.37 -37.02
CA ASP A 497 -31.11 -2.96 -36.17
C ASP A 497 -29.82 -2.16 -36.28
N VAL A 498 -29.21 -1.86 -35.14
CA VAL A 498 -27.93 -1.16 -35.06
C VAL A 498 -26.81 -2.21 -35.12
N VAL A 499 -26.07 -2.23 -36.24
CA VAL A 499 -24.88 -3.06 -36.40
C VAL A 499 -23.65 -2.24 -36.03
N VAL A 500 -22.90 -2.71 -35.03
CA VAL A 500 -21.66 -2.11 -34.61
C VAL A 500 -20.51 -2.99 -35.12
N ASP A 501 -19.81 -2.53 -36.14
CA ASP A 501 -18.61 -3.19 -36.63
C ASP A 501 -17.44 -2.91 -35.67
N VAL A 502 -17.03 -3.94 -34.94
CA VAL A 502 -15.81 -3.91 -34.12
C VAL A 502 -14.67 -4.40 -35.01
N VAL A 503 -13.84 -3.48 -35.45
CA VAL A 503 -12.57 -3.84 -36.12
C VAL A 503 -11.58 -4.27 -35.07
N ASP A 504 -10.90 -5.39 -35.31
CA ASP A 504 -9.89 -5.97 -34.43
C ASP A 504 -8.89 -4.92 -33.92
N VAL A 505 -8.52 -5.03 -32.63
CA VAL A 505 -7.49 -4.22 -32.01
C VAL A 505 -6.15 -4.60 -32.63
N VAL A 506 -5.72 -3.89 -33.65
CA VAL A 506 -4.35 -3.99 -34.19
C VAL A 506 -3.47 -3.10 -33.33
N ASP A 507 -2.46 -3.69 -32.71
CA ASP A 507 -1.40 -2.97 -32.02
C ASP A 507 -0.68 -2.05 -33.03
N VAL A 508 -0.80 -0.74 -32.85
CA VAL A 508 -0.19 0.31 -33.70
C VAL A 508 1.33 0.42 -33.42
N VAL A 509 2.00 -0.64 -33.07
CA VAL A 509 3.45 -0.63 -32.82
C VAL A 509 4.26 -0.94 -34.08
N ASP A 510 3.65 -1.50 -35.13
CA ASP A 510 4.39 -1.98 -36.30
C ASP A 510 4.27 -1.11 -37.58
N ALA A 511 3.70 0.10 -37.50
CA ALA A 511 3.46 0.93 -38.70
C ALA A 511 4.55 1.97 -39.00
N GLU A 512 5.49 2.24 -38.10
CA GLU A 512 6.58 3.23 -38.38
C GLU A 512 7.90 2.63 -38.85
N ASP A 513 8.07 1.29 -38.87
CA ASP A 513 9.30 0.64 -39.40
C ASP A 513 9.13 0.13 -40.85
N ALA A 514 8.00 0.40 -41.50
CA ALA A 514 7.72 -0.11 -42.87
C ALA A 514 7.91 0.90 -44.00
N GLU A 515 8.34 2.14 -43.76
CA GLU A 515 8.62 3.13 -44.83
C GLU A 515 10.02 3.02 -45.45
N GLY A 516 10.72 1.90 -45.31
CA GLY A 516 12.08 1.69 -45.81
C GLY A 516 12.26 0.62 -46.89
N ALA A 517 11.20 0.07 -47.51
CA ALA A 517 11.37 -0.92 -48.58
C ALA A 517 10.36 -0.69 -49.71
N GLU A 518 10.73 0.09 -50.71
CA GLU A 518 10.07 0.12 -52.02
C GLU A 518 10.27 -1.21 -52.76
N GLY A 519 9.19 -1.76 -53.29
CA GLY A 519 9.19 -2.60 -54.48
C GLY A 519 8.82 -4.05 -54.31
N ALA A 520 7.52 -4.37 -54.40
CA ALA A 520 7.00 -5.54 -55.15
C ALA A 520 5.46 -5.54 -55.12
N GLY A 521 4.86 -5.79 -56.26
CA GLY A 521 3.46 -5.62 -56.61
C GLY A 521 2.44 -6.60 -55.93
N PRO A 522 1.15 -6.49 -56.26
CA PRO A 522 0.07 -6.98 -55.46
C PRO A 522 -0.25 -8.46 -55.64
N ALA A 523 -0.41 -9.20 -54.56
CA ALA A 523 -1.04 -10.53 -54.56
C ALA A 523 -2.36 -10.47 -53.82
N VAL A 524 -3.39 -10.90 -54.53
CA VAL A 524 -4.78 -11.09 -54.06
C VAL A 524 -4.82 -12.19 -53.00
N ALA A 525 -5.48 -11.96 -51.88
CA ALA A 525 -5.91 -13.01 -50.96
C ALA A 525 -7.33 -12.72 -50.45
N SER A 526 -8.16 -13.73 -50.64
CA SER A 526 -9.58 -13.82 -50.44
C SER A 526 -9.96 -14.08 -48.98
N ASP A 527 -11.12 -13.53 -48.64
CA ASP A 527 -12.20 -14.06 -47.76
C ASP A 527 -11.93 -14.85 -46.47
N GLY A 528 -12.55 -14.36 -45.40
CA GLY A 528 -12.74 -15.08 -44.15
C GLY A 528 -13.46 -14.27 -43.07
N ALA A 529 -14.58 -13.63 -43.38
CA ALA A 529 -15.42 -12.97 -42.37
C ALA A 529 -16.39 -14.02 -41.75
N ALA A 530 -16.24 -14.33 -40.46
CA ALA A 530 -17.23 -15.04 -39.68
C ALA A 530 -18.13 -14.04 -38.92
N ALA A 531 -19.36 -13.89 -39.38
CA ALA A 531 -20.41 -13.13 -38.71
C ALA A 531 -21.02 -13.99 -37.60
N THR A 532 -20.93 -13.55 -36.35
CA THR A 532 -21.68 -14.12 -35.23
C THR A 532 -22.95 -13.30 -35.01
N ARG A 533 -24.13 -13.89 -35.33
CA ARG A 533 -25.45 -13.38 -34.98
C ARG A 533 -25.73 -13.60 -33.50
N PHE A 534 -26.15 -12.57 -32.80
CA PHE A 534 -26.82 -12.68 -31.51
C PHE A 534 -28.31 -12.34 -31.70
N GLU A 535 -29.19 -13.31 -31.48
CA GLU A 535 -30.62 -13.11 -31.25
C GLU A 535 -30.89 -12.84 -29.77
N LYS A 536 -31.69 -11.78 -29.54
CA LYS A 536 -32.42 -11.32 -28.35
C LYS A 536 -31.81 -11.59 -26.96
#